data_4a949cdd32b65eb96d1d71c0ee06ddd7
#
_entry.id   4a949cdd32b65eb96d1d71c0ee06ddd7
#
_cell.length_a   1.000
_cell.length_b   1.000
_cell.length_c   1.000
_cell.angle_alpha   90.00
_cell.angle_beta   90.00
_cell.angle_gamma   90.00
#
_symmetry.space_group_name_H-M   'P 1'
#
loop_
_entity.id
_entity.type
_entity.pdbx_description
1 polymer ?
#
loop_
_entity_poly.entity_id
_entity_poly.type
_entity_poly.pdbx_seq_one_letter_code
_entity_poly.pdbx_strand_id
1 'polypeptide(L)'
;MKKSIVSVAIACIALFSTVSTVSAQSSDIAFTSPVAGKRIASPNHQADKNFRKSFKNVLVKSWGQKEDGYRVRFNDKNAQFMVDYDKKGRWTNTIKIYDENNLTKEIANMVQTTFLGYSIVQAMEIQTPKVTVYLVKIENKDSLKTIRVINGETDIFEEYHKH
;
A
#
# COMPACT_ATOMS: atom_id res chain seq x y z
N MET A 1 -23.99 20.30 -15.50
CA MET A 1 -23.37 19.00 -15.88
C MET A 1 -23.06 18.26 -14.58
N LYS A 2 -23.78 17.17 -14.29
CA LYS A 2 -23.64 16.43 -13.03
C LYS A 2 -22.41 15.54 -13.13
N LYS A 3 -21.36 15.82 -12.35
CA LYS A 3 -20.18 14.94 -12.22
C LYS A 3 -20.59 13.75 -11.37
N SER A 4 -20.73 12.59 -11.98
CA SER A 4 -20.93 11.32 -11.27
C SER A 4 -19.66 10.98 -10.51
N ILE A 5 -19.71 11.08 -9.19
CA ILE A 5 -18.66 10.61 -8.30
C ILE A 5 -18.75 9.09 -8.32
N VAL A 6 -17.80 8.43 -8.97
CA VAL A 6 -17.64 6.99 -8.90
C VAL A 6 -17.07 6.69 -7.52
N SER A 7 -17.93 6.34 -6.57
CA SER A 7 -17.50 5.79 -5.27
C SER A 7 -16.84 4.44 -5.51
N VAL A 8 -15.51 4.44 -5.61
CA VAL A 8 -14.72 3.21 -5.49
C VAL A 8 -14.67 2.88 -4.00
N ALA A 9 -15.52 1.95 -3.58
CA ALA A 9 -15.47 1.41 -2.23
C ALA A 9 -14.14 0.64 -2.04
N ILE A 10 -13.13 1.33 -1.53
CA ILE A 10 -11.86 0.72 -1.12
C ILE A 10 -12.04 0.21 0.31
N ALA A 11 -12.57 -1.01 0.43
CA ALA A 11 -12.77 -1.70 1.70
C ALA A 11 -11.47 -2.28 2.28
N CYS A 12 -10.37 -1.51 2.29
CA CYS A 12 -9.07 -1.97 2.80
C CYS A 12 -8.48 -1.08 3.91
N ILE A 13 -9.32 -0.33 4.65
CA ILE A 13 -8.86 0.83 5.42
C ILE A 13 -8.58 0.54 6.91
N ALA A 14 -8.71 -0.68 7.38
CA ALA A 14 -8.54 -1.01 8.81
C ALA A 14 -7.08 -1.23 9.28
N LEU A 15 -6.06 -0.74 8.56
CA LEU A 15 -4.68 -1.16 8.81
C LEU A 15 -3.75 -0.13 9.46
N PHE A 16 -4.24 1.03 9.87
CA PHE A 16 -3.35 2.07 10.44
C PHE A 16 -3.45 2.30 11.95
N SER A 17 -4.22 1.50 12.68
CA SER A 17 -4.47 1.74 14.10
C SER A 17 -3.67 0.81 15.00
N THR A 18 -2.35 1.01 15.13
CA THR A 18 -1.61 0.64 16.34
C THR A 18 -0.48 1.64 16.56
N VAL A 19 -0.67 2.55 17.50
CA VAL A 19 0.40 3.35 18.06
C VAL A 19 1.19 2.45 19.00
N SER A 20 2.37 2.00 18.58
CA SER A 20 3.34 1.39 19.46
C SER A 20 4.45 2.40 19.72
N THR A 21 4.71 2.69 20.98
CA THR A 21 5.82 3.51 21.48
C THR A 21 7.14 2.95 20.96
N VAL A 22 7.86 3.73 20.16
CA VAL A 22 9.12 3.33 19.55
C VAL A 22 10.29 3.75 20.43
N SER A 23 10.97 2.77 21.03
CA SER A 23 12.38 2.88 21.40
C SER A 23 13.21 2.82 20.11
N ALA A 24 14.16 3.72 19.95
CA ALA A 24 15.06 3.79 18.81
C ALA A 24 15.89 2.51 18.68
N GLN A 25 15.54 1.66 17.74
CA GLN A 25 16.37 0.57 17.24
C GLN A 25 16.14 0.41 15.73
N SER A 26 17.25 0.23 15.02
CA SER A 26 17.40 0.04 13.56
C SER A 26 16.20 -0.58 12.87
N SER A 27 15.81 0.08 11.81
CA SER A 27 14.62 -0.07 10.98
C SER A 27 14.44 -1.44 10.31
N ASP A 28 14.08 -2.45 11.10
CA ASP A 28 13.30 -3.56 10.59
C ASP A 28 11.83 -3.16 10.72
N ILE A 29 11.26 -2.61 9.65
CA ILE A 29 9.82 -2.34 9.57
C ILE A 29 9.13 -3.71 9.58
N ALA A 30 8.87 -4.22 10.78
CA ALA A 30 8.10 -5.43 10.96
C ALA A 30 6.66 -5.18 10.47
N PHE A 31 6.34 -5.74 9.34
CA PHE A 31 5.01 -5.75 8.76
C PHE A 31 4.08 -6.64 9.59
N THR A 32 3.62 -6.11 10.72
CA THR A 32 2.60 -6.75 11.56
C THR A 32 1.21 -6.21 11.23
N SER A 33 0.75 -6.43 10.00
CA SER A 33 -0.69 -6.28 9.70
C SER A 33 -1.34 -7.65 9.81
N PRO A 34 -2.30 -7.83 10.72
CA PRO A 34 -3.10 -9.05 10.79
C PRO A 34 -4.16 -9.01 9.68
N VAL A 35 -3.75 -9.16 8.44
CA VAL A 35 -4.73 -9.53 7.41
C VAL A 35 -4.88 -11.03 7.47
N ALA A 36 -5.97 -11.43 8.12
CA ALA A 36 -6.37 -12.81 8.31
C ALA A 36 -6.42 -13.57 6.98
N GLY A 37 -5.42 -14.39 6.77
CA GLY A 37 -5.42 -15.35 5.69
C GLY A 37 -4.63 -16.57 6.14
N LYS A 38 -5.19 -17.75 5.98
CA LYS A 38 -4.48 -19.00 6.26
C LYS A 38 -3.24 -19.07 5.38
N ARG A 39 -2.05 -19.21 5.97
CA ARG A 39 -0.83 -19.47 5.20
C ARG A 39 -0.98 -20.78 4.44
N ILE A 40 -0.61 -20.78 3.18
CA ILE A 40 -0.64 -21.95 2.30
C ILE A 40 0.74 -22.13 1.67
N ALA A 41 1.11 -23.39 1.42
CA ALA A 41 2.38 -23.71 0.77
C ALA A 41 2.40 -23.26 -0.70
N SER A 42 1.26 -23.35 -1.37
CA SER A 42 1.12 -22.96 -2.78
C SER A 42 -0.32 -22.47 -3.06
N PRO A 43 -0.49 -21.44 -3.89
CA PRO A 43 -1.78 -21.04 -4.45
C PRO A 43 -2.19 -22.03 -5.56
N ASN A 44 -3.28 -21.72 -6.29
CA ASN A 44 -3.54 -22.43 -7.53
C ASN A 44 -2.43 -22.16 -8.58
N HIS A 45 -2.28 -23.08 -9.51
CA HIS A 45 -1.24 -23.02 -10.56
C HIS A 45 -1.27 -21.70 -11.36
N GLN A 46 -2.46 -21.17 -11.66
CA GLN A 46 -2.60 -19.95 -12.46
C GLN A 46 -2.11 -18.71 -11.71
N ALA A 47 -2.39 -18.60 -10.41
CA ALA A 47 -1.90 -17.50 -9.58
C ALA A 47 -0.36 -17.52 -9.48
N ASP A 48 0.24 -18.70 -9.22
CA ASP A 48 1.71 -18.82 -9.17
C ASP A 48 2.35 -18.51 -10.53
N LYS A 49 1.78 -18.99 -11.63
CA LYS A 49 2.25 -18.68 -12.99
C LYS A 49 2.20 -17.19 -13.29
N ASN A 50 1.09 -16.52 -12.98
CA ASN A 50 0.95 -15.08 -13.19
C ASN A 50 1.90 -14.28 -12.31
N PHE A 51 2.08 -14.70 -11.05
CA PHE A 51 3.05 -14.09 -10.15
C PHE A 51 4.48 -14.18 -10.73
N ARG A 52 4.94 -15.37 -11.09
CA ARG A 52 6.29 -15.58 -11.65
C ARG A 52 6.53 -14.81 -12.95
N LYS A 53 5.50 -14.61 -13.76
CA LYS A 53 5.57 -13.80 -14.97
C LYS A 53 5.87 -12.32 -14.66
N SER A 54 5.23 -11.77 -13.63
CA SER A 54 5.34 -10.36 -13.26
C SER A 54 6.53 -10.07 -12.34
N PHE A 55 6.92 -11.02 -11.49
CA PHE A 55 7.94 -10.87 -10.44
C PHE A 55 9.02 -11.98 -10.56
N LYS A 56 9.86 -11.86 -11.58
CA LYS A 56 10.82 -12.93 -11.98
C LYS A 56 11.89 -13.23 -10.94
N ASN A 57 12.33 -12.24 -10.16
CA ASN A 57 13.50 -12.34 -9.27
C ASN A 57 13.13 -12.47 -7.78
N VAL A 58 11.87 -12.73 -7.46
CA VAL A 58 11.44 -12.89 -6.07
C VAL A 58 11.71 -14.29 -5.58
N LEU A 59 12.69 -14.42 -4.68
CA LEU A 59 13.10 -15.70 -4.11
C LEU A 59 12.29 -16.07 -2.86
N VAL A 60 12.09 -15.11 -1.96
CA VAL A 60 11.37 -15.32 -0.70
C VAL A 60 10.01 -14.67 -0.76
N LYS A 61 8.97 -15.47 -0.61
CA LYS A 61 7.58 -15.04 -0.64
C LYS A 61 6.73 -15.89 0.31
N SER A 62 5.64 -15.30 0.76
CA SER A 62 4.63 -15.98 1.58
C SER A 62 3.27 -15.91 0.89
N TRP A 63 2.66 -17.06 0.64
CA TRP A 63 1.31 -17.15 0.12
C TRP A 63 0.28 -17.27 1.25
N GLY A 64 -0.85 -16.59 1.11
CA GLY A 64 -2.01 -16.69 1.95
C GLY A 64 -3.27 -16.90 1.14
N GLN A 65 -4.20 -17.67 1.69
CA GLN A 65 -5.54 -17.83 1.12
C GLN A 65 -6.47 -16.78 1.73
N LYS A 66 -7.22 -16.11 0.87
CA LYS A 66 -8.30 -15.18 1.22
C LYS A 66 -9.65 -15.81 0.85
N GLU A 67 -10.73 -15.24 1.33
CA GLU A 67 -12.09 -15.67 0.98
C GLU A 67 -12.35 -15.56 -0.54
N ASP A 68 -11.85 -14.47 -1.15
CA ASP A 68 -12.02 -14.12 -2.55
C ASP A 68 -10.87 -14.55 -3.48
N GLY A 69 -9.82 -15.22 -2.93
CA GLY A 69 -8.68 -15.65 -3.73
C GLY A 69 -7.39 -15.87 -2.96
N TYR A 70 -6.30 -15.32 -3.45
CA TYR A 70 -4.95 -15.54 -2.92
C TYR A 70 -4.21 -14.22 -2.77
N ARG A 71 -3.36 -14.13 -1.76
CA ARG A 71 -2.41 -13.01 -1.55
C ARG A 71 -1.01 -13.55 -1.44
N VAL A 72 -0.08 -12.94 -2.16
CA VAL A 72 1.35 -13.16 -1.95
C VAL A 72 1.97 -11.91 -1.34
N ARG A 73 2.87 -12.11 -0.39
CA ARG A 73 3.68 -11.07 0.24
C ARG A 73 5.14 -11.36 0.03
N PHE A 74 5.89 -10.33 -0.28
CA PHE A 74 7.35 -10.39 -0.40
C PHE A 74 7.94 -8.99 -0.20
N ASN A 75 9.24 -8.96 0.08
CA ASN A 75 10.01 -7.72 0.13
C ASN A 75 10.96 -7.69 -1.05
N ASP A 76 11.11 -6.54 -1.65
CA ASP A 76 12.23 -6.17 -2.50
C ASP A 76 13.09 -5.17 -1.73
N LYS A 77 14.30 -4.84 -2.24
CA LYS A 77 15.30 -4.00 -1.55
C LYS A 77 14.73 -2.74 -0.89
N ASN A 78 13.73 -2.12 -1.51
CA ASN A 78 13.23 -0.80 -1.13
C ASN A 78 11.73 -0.75 -0.87
N ALA A 79 11.02 -1.88 -0.96
CA ALA A 79 9.56 -1.90 -0.83
C ALA A 79 9.04 -3.24 -0.32
N GLN A 80 7.92 -3.15 0.38
CA GLN A 80 7.10 -4.31 0.74
C GLN A 80 5.96 -4.44 -0.25
N PHE A 81 5.70 -5.66 -0.69
CA PHE A 81 4.67 -5.95 -1.68
C PHE A 81 3.61 -6.89 -1.14
N MET A 82 2.37 -6.58 -1.47
CA MET A 82 1.23 -7.50 -1.39
C MET A 82 0.56 -7.54 -2.75
N VAL A 83 0.44 -8.72 -3.33
CA VAL A 83 -0.21 -8.91 -4.63
C VAL A 83 -1.37 -9.86 -4.48
N ASP A 84 -2.54 -9.43 -4.90
CA ASP A 84 -3.77 -10.19 -4.81
C ASP A 84 -4.18 -10.79 -6.16
N TYR A 85 -4.69 -11.99 -6.06
CA TYR A 85 -5.25 -12.76 -7.18
C TYR A 85 -6.63 -13.28 -6.78
N ASP A 86 -7.58 -13.31 -7.72
CA ASP A 86 -8.88 -13.94 -7.53
C ASP A 86 -8.78 -15.47 -7.46
N LYS A 87 -9.90 -16.15 -7.19
CA LYS A 87 -9.97 -17.63 -7.14
C LYS A 87 -9.53 -18.32 -8.44
N LYS A 88 -9.62 -17.61 -9.58
CA LYS A 88 -9.17 -18.09 -10.89
C LYS A 88 -7.69 -17.78 -11.15
N GLY A 89 -7.00 -17.14 -10.21
CA GLY A 89 -5.60 -16.76 -10.33
C GLY A 89 -5.35 -15.53 -11.20
N ARG A 90 -6.36 -14.73 -11.50
CA ARG A 90 -6.20 -13.45 -12.20
C ARG A 90 -5.80 -12.36 -11.22
N TRP A 91 -4.83 -11.55 -11.61
CA TRP A 91 -4.40 -10.39 -10.82
C TRP A 91 -5.56 -9.42 -10.58
N THR A 92 -5.68 -8.95 -9.33
CA THR A 92 -6.71 -7.99 -8.92
C THR A 92 -6.11 -6.69 -8.45
N ASN A 93 -5.06 -6.72 -7.63
CA ASN A 93 -4.36 -5.52 -7.20
C ASN A 93 -2.91 -5.83 -6.79
N THR A 94 -2.11 -4.77 -6.70
CA THR A 94 -0.80 -4.76 -6.07
C THR A 94 -0.75 -3.60 -5.09
N ILE A 95 -0.34 -3.86 -3.85
CA ILE A 95 -0.03 -2.85 -2.85
C ILE A 95 1.48 -2.85 -2.67
N LYS A 96 2.10 -1.67 -2.78
CA LYS A 96 3.51 -1.42 -2.47
C LYS A 96 3.60 -0.43 -1.33
N ILE A 97 4.46 -0.69 -0.35
CA ILE A 97 4.74 0.22 0.76
C ILE A 97 6.24 0.51 0.73
N TYR A 98 6.60 1.78 0.72
CA TYR A 98 7.97 2.24 0.61
C TYR A 98 8.14 3.63 1.24
N ASP A 99 9.40 4.05 1.43
CA ASP A 99 9.76 5.36 1.93
C ASP A 99 9.70 6.46 0.84
N GLU A 100 9.97 7.70 1.22
CA GLU A 100 9.99 8.86 0.31
C GLU A 100 10.92 8.66 -0.89
N ASN A 101 12.09 8.02 -0.70
CA ASN A 101 13.11 7.88 -1.74
C ASN A 101 12.64 7.06 -2.94
N ASN A 102 11.64 6.23 -2.73
CA ASN A 102 11.06 5.35 -3.75
C ASN A 102 9.74 5.88 -4.33
N LEU A 103 9.26 7.02 -3.81
CA LEU A 103 8.10 7.71 -4.37
C LEU A 103 8.47 8.42 -5.68
N THR A 104 7.58 8.41 -6.65
CA THR A 104 7.84 9.13 -7.91
C THR A 104 7.95 10.63 -7.63
N LYS A 105 8.86 11.31 -8.33
CA LYS A 105 9.07 12.75 -8.16
C LYS A 105 7.80 13.56 -8.41
N GLU A 106 6.96 13.11 -9.32
CA GLU A 106 5.68 13.74 -9.63
C GLU A 106 4.76 13.75 -8.40
N ILE A 107 4.55 12.60 -7.77
CA ILE A 107 3.70 12.47 -6.58
C ILE A 107 4.31 13.18 -5.38
N ALA A 108 5.64 13.04 -5.18
CA ALA A 108 6.34 13.74 -4.10
C ALA A 108 6.19 15.26 -4.22
N ASN A 109 6.45 15.83 -5.39
CA ASN A 109 6.30 17.27 -5.65
C ASN A 109 4.86 17.73 -5.44
N MET A 110 3.87 16.99 -5.94
CA MET A 110 2.46 17.32 -5.78
C MET A 110 2.08 17.42 -4.30
N VAL A 111 2.49 16.45 -3.50
CA VAL A 111 2.22 16.45 -2.05
C VAL A 111 2.98 17.57 -1.35
N GLN A 112 4.28 17.75 -1.60
CA GLN A 112 5.11 18.75 -0.94
C GLN A 112 4.71 20.19 -1.27
N THR A 113 4.27 20.47 -2.49
CA THR A 113 3.80 21.81 -2.89
C THR A 113 2.41 22.13 -2.34
N THR A 114 1.56 21.12 -2.13
CA THR A 114 0.21 21.32 -1.58
C THR A 114 0.22 21.41 -0.06
N PHE A 115 1.10 20.65 0.60
CA PHE A 115 1.18 20.56 2.07
C PHE A 115 2.52 21.07 2.59
N LEU A 116 2.70 22.39 2.52
CA LEU A 116 3.93 23.06 2.96
C LEU A 116 4.20 22.82 4.45
N GLY A 117 5.46 22.59 4.80
CA GLY A 117 5.88 22.36 6.19
C GLY A 117 5.64 20.94 6.72
N TYR A 118 5.26 20.01 5.84
CA TYR A 118 5.20 18.59 6.15
C TYR A 118 6.33 17.83 5.46
N SER A 119 6.82 16.78 6.12
CA SER A 119 7.76 15.81 5.55
C SER A 119 7.03 14.51 5.17
N ILE A 120 7.40 13.91 4.07
CA ILE A 120 6.87 12.60 3.67
C ILE A 120 7.55 11.52 4.53
N VAL A 121 6.75 10.65 5.14
CA VAL A 121 7.25 9.56 5.99
C VAL A 121 7.21 8.22 5.26
N GLN A 122 6.11 7.96 4.57
CA GLN A 122 5.85 6.68 3.92
C GLN A 122 4.84 6.87 2.80
N ALA A 123 4.92 6.04 1.78
CA ALA A 123 3.92 5.96 0.75
C ALA A 123 3.41 4.53 0.57
N MET A 124 2.12 4.41 0.32
CA MET A 124 1.46 3.18 -0.11
C MET A 124 0.88 3.43 -1.50
N GLU A 125 1.31 2.63 -2.47
CA GLU A 125 0.80 2.63 -3.84
C GLU A 125 -0.12 1.43 -4.03
N ILE A 126 -1.36 1.67 -4.42
CA ILE A 126 -2.39 0.66 -4.67
C ILE A 126 -2.69 0.66 -6.17
N GLN A 127 -2.19 -0.33 -6.88
CA GLN A 127 -2.44 -0.51 -8.30
C GLN A 127 -3.59 -1.50 -8.51
N THR A 128 -4.56 -1.11 -9.33
CA THR A 128 -5.65 -1.97 -9.80
C THR A 128 -5.71 -1.94 -11.33
N PRO A 129 -6.48 -2.80 -12.01
CA PRO A 129 -6.66 -2.73 -13.45
C PRO A 129 -7.26 -1.41 -13.97
N LYS A 130 -7.88 -0.62 -13.08
CA LYS A 130 -8.61 0.60 -13.46
C LYS A 130 -7.88 1.88 -13.07
N VAL A 131 -7.17 1.87 -11.95
CA VAL A 131 -6.60 3.09 -11.37
C VAL A 131 -5.45 2.75 -10.41
N THR A 132 -4.50 3.67 -10.31
CA THR A 132 -3.49 3.69 -9.25
C THR A 132 -3.84 4.79 -8.26
N VAL A 133 -3.83 4.44 -6.98
CA VAL A 133 -4.05 5.34 -5.85
C VAL A 133 -2.79 5.37 -5.00
N TYR A 134 -2.35 6.56 -4.62
CA TYR A 134 -1.29 6.72 -3.62
C TYR A 134 -1.89 7.21 -2.31
N LEU A 135 -1.50 6.59 -1.21
CA LEU A 135 -1.73 7.08 0.16
C LEU A 135 -0.37 7.49 0.71
N VAL A 136 -0.14 8.80 0.79
CA VAL A 136 1.14 9.36 1.22
C VAL A 136 0.99 9.87 2.64
N LYS A 137 1.72 9.25 3.57
CA LYS A 137 1.78 9.69 4.96
C LYS A 137 2.78 10.82 5.10
N ILE A 138 2.31 11.94 5.61
CA ILE A 138 3.11 13.14 5.86
C ILE A 138 2.98 13.57 7.31
N GLU A 139 4.04 14.15 7.86
CA GLU A 139 4.02 14.64 9.24
C GLU A 139 4.73 15.98 9.39
N ASN A 140 4.30 16.71 10.42
CA ASN A 140 5.02 17.83 11.01
C ASN A 140 5.05 17.67 12.54
N LYS A 141 5.47 18.71 13.27
CA LYS A 141 5.52 18.70 14.75
C LYS A 141 4.13 18.49 15.40
N ASP A 142 3.06 18.98 14.77
CA ASP A 142 1.72 19.09 15.35
C ASP A 142 0.75 18.02 14.87
N SER A 143 0.98 17.45 13.69
CA SER A 143 0.03 16.50 13.09
C SER A 143 0.67 15.47 12.16
N LEU A 144 -0.06 14.39 11.96
CA LEU A 144 0.19 13.34 11.00
C LEU A 144 -1.00 13.26 10.06
N LYS A 145 -0.76 13.30 8.74
CA LYS A 145 -1.82 13.21 7.72
C LYS A 145 -1.54 12.07 6.76
N THR A 146 -2.59 11.48 6.26
CA THR A 146 -2.55 10.60 5.09
C THR A 146 -3.20 11.34 3.91
N ILE A 147 -2.41 11.59 2.88
CA ILE A 147 -2.86 12.26 1.67
C ILE A 147 -3.17 11.20 0.61
N ARG A 148 -4.37 11.23 0.08
CA ARG A 148 -4.72 10.40 -1.07
C ARG A 148 -4.42 11.17 -2.36
N VAL A 149 -3.74 10.52 -3.29
CA VAL A 149 -3.50 11.03 -4.64
C VAL A 149 -4.13 10.06 -5.64
N ILE A 150 -5.02 10.56 -6.47
CA ILE A 150 -5.72 9.80 -7.49
C ILE A 150 -6.00 10.68 -8.71
N ASN A 151 -5.63 10.22 -9.92
CA ASN A 151 -5.84 10.93 -11.18
C ASN A 151 -5.31 12.39 -11.18
N GLY A 152 -4.20 12.66 -10.47
CA GLY A 152 -3.62 13.99 -10.36
C GLY A 152 -4.32 14.93 -9.38
N GLU A 153 -5.28 14.46 -8.61
CA GLU A 153 -5.95 15.20 -7.54
C GLU A 153 -5.48 14.71 -6.17
N THR A 154 -5.38 15.63 -5.19
CA THR A 154 -5.00 15.34 -3.80
C THR A 154 -6.12 15.70 -2.85
N ASP A 155 -6.36 14.86 -1.84
CA ASP A 155 -7.23 15.16 -0.71
C ASP A 155 -6.69 14.56 0.60
N ILE A 156 -7.10 15.14 1.74
CA ILE A 156 -6.76 14.60 3.05
C ILE A 156 -7.69 13.41 3.31
N PHE A 157 -7.09 12.22 3.40
CA PHE A 157 -7.80 10.97 3.68
C PHE A 157 -8.00 10.75 5.18
N GLU A 158 -6.94 11.05 5.96
CA GLU A 158 -6.93 10.96 7.43
C GLU A 158 -6.05 12.07 8.01
N GLU A 159 -6.39 12.54 9.22
CA GLU A 159 -5.59 13.50 9.99
C GLU A 159 -5.63 13.16 11.48
N TYR A 160 -4.46 13.19 12.13
CA TYR A 160 -4.28 13.01 13.55
C TYR A 160 -3.46 14.16 14.12
N HIS A 161 -3.92 14.77 15.22
CA HIS A 161 -3.16 15.77 15.97
C HIS A 161 -2.29 15.08 17.02
N LYS A 162 -1.02 15.48 17.09
CA LYS A 162 -0.09 15.03 18.12
C LYS A 162 -0.34 15.84 19.38
N HIS A 163 -0.49 15.19 20.52
CA HIS A 163 -0.67 15.84 21.84
C HIS A 163 0.65 15.92 22.59
#